data_550882cf2f106ac792e334932733d619
#
_entry.id   550882cf2f106ac792e334932733d619
#
_cell.length_a   1.000
_cell.length_b   1.000
_cell.length_c   1.000
_cell.angle_alpha   90.00
_cell.angle_beta   90.00
_cell.angle_gamma   90.00
#
_symmetry.space_group_name_H-M   'P 1'
#
loop_
_entity.id
_entity.type
_entity.pdbx_description
1 polymer ?
#
loop_
_entity_poly.entity_id
_entity_poly.type
_entity_poly.pdbx_seq_one_letter_code
_entity_poly.pdbx_strand_id
1 'polypeptide(L)'
;MKARRRLAPRRPHRVRSATPSLDGILAVVRMHHPDADTALIRHAHDEAAVWHAGQTRRSGDPFITHCLAVAAIVADIGMPPSVICAALLHDIDDSPCPPGRVTEHFGQETTDLISGVRTVKFDAIPLGALNFRMARTQVLRPTHEEAVLAIRLADRLHNLRTIAFLAPTRRYRVARETLDLVAPLARTAGLTEVSQELHDLSSAALQPAPGAAVTTRTLTVLTLLLPAPTRARWREEWHAEIGTLSNRCTRTRFTLRVLLGTPRLSWTLRRPAFRERRW
;
A
#
# COMPACT_ATOMS: atom_id res chain seq x y z
N MET A 1 40.71 -26.92 -18.62
CA MET A 1 40.18 -26.11 -17.49
C MET A 1 39.22 -25.04 -18.04
N LYS A 2 37.89 -25.23 -17.88
CA LYS A 2 36.87 -24.30 -18.37
C LYS A 2 36.48 -23.41 -17.21
N ALA A 3 36.77 -22.11 -17.31
CA ALA A 3 36.39 -21.09 -16.31
C ALA A 3 34.88 -20.93 -16.25
N ARG A 4 34.27 -21.23 -15.10
CA ARG A 4 32.87 -20.97 -14.81
C ARG A 4 32.67 -19.44 -14.63
N ARG A 5 32.04 -18.79 -15.60
CA ARG A 5 31.54 -17.41 -15.48
C ARG A 5 30.49 -17.36 -14.38
N ARG A 6 30.80 -16.73 -13.24
CA ARG A 6 29.81 -16.38 -12.20
C ARG A 6 28.89 -15.31 -12.77
N LEU A 7 27.62 -15.66 -12.97
CA LEU A 7 26.56 -14.69 -13.25
C LEU A 7 26.35 -13.84 -11.99
N ALA A 8 26.58 -12.54 -12.12
CA ALA A 8 26.23 -11.56 -11.09
C ALA A 8 24.72 -11.54 -10.86
N PRO A 9 24.25 -11.41 -9.60
CA PRO A 9 22.83 -11.35 -9.33
C PRO A 9 22.21 -10.11 -9.99
N ARG A 10 21.23 -10.33 -10.86
CA ARG A 10 20.43 -9.27 -11.45
C ARG A 10 19.79 -8.46 -10.32
N ARG A 11 20.10 -7.18 -10.22
CA ARG A 11 19.37 -6.23 -9.38
C ARG A 11 17.88 -6.28 -9.80
N PRO A 12 16.94 -6.36 -8.84
CA PRO A 12 15.54 -6.26 -9.19
C PRO A 12 15.32 -4.89 -9.84
N HIS A 13 14.92 -4.90 -11.11
CA HIS A 13 14.43 -3.70 -11.78
C HIS A 13 13.28 -3.14 -10.95
N ARG A 14 13.46 -1.93 -10.44
CA ARG A 14 12.38 -1.10 -9.94
C ARG A 14 11.51 -0.76 -11.16
N VAL A 15 10.56 -1.64 -11.48
CA VAL A 15 9.50 -1.30 -12.41
C VAL A 15 8.72 -0.19 -11.71
N ARG A 16 8.96 1.06 -12.09
CA ARG A 16 7.97 2.11 -11.95
C ARG A 16 6.83 1.63 -12.84
N SER A 17 5.80 1.05 -12.27
CA SER A 17 4.56 0.80 -12.99
C SER A 17 4.16 2.14 -13.58
N ALA A 18 4.17 2.26 -14.90
CA ALA A 18 3.72 3.46 -15.56
C ALA A 18 2.28 3.72 -15.08
N THR A 19 1.98 4.95 -14.69
CA THR A 19 0.60 5.33 -14.33
C THR A 19 -0.29 4.95 -15.51
N PRO A 20 -1.39 4.18 -15.29
CA PRO A 20 -2.31 3.83 -16.36
C PRO A 20 -2.81 5.10 -17.04
N SER A 21 -2.84 5.12 -18.37
CA SER A 21 -3.45 6.20 -19.12
C SER A 21 -4.95 5.96 -19.28
N LEU A 22 -5.73 7.02 -19.41
CA LEU A 22 -7.16 6.89 -19.70
C LEU A 22 -7.40 6.08 -20.98
N ASP A 23 -6.62 6.29 -22.03
CA ASP A 23 -6.76 5.54 -23.29
C ASP A 23 -6.46 4.06 -23.10
N GLY A 24 -5.51 3.70 -22.21
CA GLY A 24 -5.25 2.31 -21.84
C GLY A 24 -6.47 1.67 -21.14
N ILE A 25 -7.10 2.38 -20.21
CA ILE A 25 -8.32 1.94 -19.53
C ILE A 25 -9.45 1.73 -20.56
N LEU A 26 -9.66 2.70 -21.45
CA LEU A 26 -10.69 2.61 -22.49
C LEU A 26 -10.45 1.46 -23.47
N ALA A 27 -9.19 1.12 -23.76
CA ALA A 27 -8.86 -0.03 -24.57
C ALA A 27 -9.27 -1.35 -23.88
N VAL A 28 -9.00 -1.49 -22.59
CA VAL A 28 -9.44 -2.65 -21.77
C VAL A 28 -10.96 -2.72 -21.70
N VAL A 29 -11.63 -1.58 -21.47
CA VAL A 29 -13.11 -1.53 -21.46
C VAL A 29 -13.70 -2.04 -22.78
N ARG A 30 -13.16 -1.61 -23.92
CA ARG A 30 -13.66 -2.08 -25.24
C ARG A 30 -13.39 -3.56 -25.49
N MET A 31 -12.34 -4.13 -24.89
CA MET A 31 -12.10 -5.59 -24.99
C MET A 31 -13.16 -6.37 -24.21
N HIS A 32 -13.56 -5.90 -23.05
CA HIS A 32 -14.55 -6.57 -22.19
C HIS A 32 -15.99 -6.22 -22.60
N HIS A 33 -16.23 -4.99 -23.02
CA HIS A 33 -17.54 -4.41 -23.33
C HIS A 33 -17.46 -3.67 -24.67
N PRO A 34 -17.49 -4.38 -25.83
CA PRO A 34 -17.29 -3.77 -27.16
C PRO A 34 -18.28 -2.66 -27.49
N ASP A 35 -19.52 -2.78 -27.01
CA ASP A 35 -20.60 -1.82 -27.27
C ASP A 35 -20.70 -0.71 -26.20
N ALA A 36 -19.73 -0.61 -25.28
CA ALA A 36 -19.76 0.35 -24.21
C ALA A 36 -19.59 1.79 -24.72
N ASP A 37 -20.47 2.69 -24.27
CA ASP A 37 -20.23 4.13 -24.41
C ASP A 37 -19.10 4.55 -23.47
N THR A 38 -17.96 4.90 -24.05
CA THR A 38 -16.78 5.34 -23.30
C THR A 38 -16.76 6.84 -23.02
N ALA A 39 -17.76 7.60 -23.52
CA ALA A 39 -17.85 9.06 -23.28
C ALA A 39 -18.06 9.36 -21.81
N LEU A 40 -18.90 8.56 -21.11
CA LEU A 40 -19.15 8.72 -19.70
C LEU A 40 -17.90 8.50 -18.84
N ILE A 41 -17.04 7.53 -19.22
CA ILE A 41 -15.76 7.28 -18.52
C ILE A 41 -14.80 8.45 -18.71
N ARG A 42 -14.75 9.04 -19.93
CA ARG A 42 -13.96 10.26 -20.17
C ARG A 42 -14.45 11.42 -19.32
N HIS A 43 -15.76 11.61 -19.27
CA HIS A 43 -16.36 12.65 -18.43
C HIS A 43 -16.05 12.44 -16.93
N ALA A 44 -16.14 11.22 -16.42
CA ALA A 44 -15.79 10.90 -15.04
C ALA A 44 -14.30 11.18 -14.74
N HIS A 45 -13.40 10.87 -15.69
CA HIS A 45 -12.00 11.21 -15.56
C HIS A 45 -11.79 12.73 -15.49
N ASP A 46 -12.44 13.50 -16.38
CA ASP A 46 -12.26 14.96 -16.46
C ASP A 46 -12.80 15.63 -15.17
N GLU A 47 -13.94 15.20 -14.65
CA GLU A 47 -14.45 15.65 -13.36
C GLU A 47 -13.49 15.31 -12.22
N ALA A 48 -12.98 14.06 -12.14
CA ALA A 48 -11.99 13.68 -11.13
C ALA A 48 -10.72 14.54 -11.23
N ALA A 49 -10.24 14.80 -12.44
CA ALA A 49 -9.04 15.62 -12.67
C ALA A 49 -9.23 17.08 -12.25
N VAL A 50 -10.41 17.65 -12.51
CA VAL A 50 -10.75 19.02 -12.10
C VAL A 50 -10.81 19.12 -10.58
N TRP A 51 -11.56 18.25 -9.91
CA TRP A 51 -11.81 18.35 -8.46
C TRP A 51 -10.63 17.94 -7.60
N HIS A 52 -9.73 17.09 -8.11
CA HIS A 52 -8.47 16.75 -7.45
C HIS A 52 -7.27 17.59 -7.92
N ALA A 53 -7.51 18.67 -8.69
CA ALA A 53 -6.44 19.54 -9.16
C ALA A 53 -5.62 20.10 -7.99
N GLY A 54 -4.29 19.99 -8.06
CA GLY A 54 -3.39 20.45 -7.00
C GLY A 54 -3.27 19.51 -5.79
N GLN A 55 -4.11 18.49 -5.66
CA GLN A 55 -3.96 17.49 -4.61
C GLN A 55 -2.85 16.49 -4.96
N THR A 56 -2.08 16.09 -3.95
CA THR A 56 -1.00 15.11 -4.10
C THR A 56 -1.13 13.97 -3.10
N ARG A 57 -0.68 12.80 -3.52
CA ARG A 57 -0.53 11.62 -2.67
C ARG A 57 0.71 11.76 -1.78
N ARG A 58 0.84 10.90 -0.75
CA ARG A 58 2.04 10.83 0.10
C ARG A 58 3.33 10.48 -0.66
N SER A 59 3.21 9.88 -1.84
CA SER A 59 4.30 9.62 -2.76
C SER A 59 4.81 10.88 -3.49
N GLY A 60 4.02 11.97 -3.46
CA GLY A 60 4.25 13.19 -4.22
C GLY A 60 3.58 13.20 -5.60
N ASP A 61 2.97 12.09 -6.02
CA ASP A 61 2.28 12.00 -7.30
C ASP A 61 0.95 12.78 -7.27
N PRO A 62 0.46 13.35 -8.39
CA PRO A 62 -0.87 13.94 -8.49
C PRO A 62 -1.96 12.94 -8.10
N PHE A 63 -3.01 13.41 -7.40
CA PHE A 63 -4.05 12.51 -6.87
C PHE A 63 -4.79 11.73 -7.96
N ILE A 64 -5.02 12.34 -9.12
CA ILE A 64 -5.67 11.69 -10.27
C ILE A 64 -4.97 10.40 -10.71
N THR A 65 -3.67 10.24 -10.45
CA THR A 65 -2.93 9.01 -10.77
C THR A 65 -3.44 7.82 -9.95
N HIS A 66 -3.97 8.07 -8.74
CA HIS A 66 -4.63 7.05 -7.93
C HIS A 66 -5.99 6.66 -8.52
N CYS A 67 -6.81 7.63 -8.85
CA CYS A 67 -8.13 7.37 -9.45
C CYS A 67 -7.99 6.54 -10.74
N LEU A 68 -7.04 6.91 -11.61
CA LEU A 68 -6.71 6.14 -12.82
C LEU A 68 -6.23 4.71 -12.50
N ALA A 69 -5.39 4.54 -11.48
CA ALA A 69 -4.90 3.22 -11.11
C ALA A 69 -6.00 2.32 -10.55
N VAL A 70 -6.91 2.86 -9.74
CA VAL A 70 -8.08 2.12 -9.22
C VAL A 70 -9.02 1.76 -10.37
N ALA A 71 -9.34 2.70 -11.26
CA ALA A 71 -10.19 2.46 -12.41
C ALA A 71 -9.59 1.41 -13.38
N ALA A 72 -8.27 1.40 -13.58
CA ALA A 72 -7.59 0.41 -14.39
C ALA A 72 -7.75 -1.01 -13.81
N ILE A 73 -7.57 -1.18 -12.49
CA ILE A 73 -7.76 -2.47 -11.83
C ILE A 73 -9.21 -2.93 -11.96
N VAL A 74 -10.18 -2.03 -11.80
CA VAL A 74 -11.61 -2.32 -11.95
C VAL A 74 -11.94 -2.71 -13.39
N ALA A 75 -11.32 -2.06 -14.38
CA ALA A 75 -11.47 -2.42 -15.80
C ALA A 75 -10.85 -3.79 -16.10
N ASP A 76 -9.64 -4.09 -15.55
CA ASP A 76 -8.97 -5.40 -15.69
C ASP A 76 -9.81 -6.55 -15.08
N ILE A 77 -10.58 -6.29 -14.02
CA ILE A 77 -11.56 -7.23 -13.45
C ILE A 77 -12.72 -7.48 -14.45
N GLY A 78 -12.92 -6.61 -15.44
CA GLY A 78 -14.01 -6.71 -16.42
C GLY A 78 -15.33 -6.09 -15.95
N MET A 79 -15.28 -5.14 -15.02
CA MET A 79 -16.47 -4.43 -14.54
C MET A 79 -17.09 -3.52 -15.61
N PRO A 80 -18.42 -3.29 -15.56
CA PRO A 80 -19.10 -2.44 -16.52
C PRO A 80 -18.73 -0.96 -16.38
N PRO A 81 -18.97 -0.13 -17.41
CA PRO A 81 -18.61 1.28 -17.47
C PRO A 81 -19.08 2.12 -16.28
N SER A 82 -20.28 1.88 -15.75
CA SER A 82 -20.82 2.59 -14.58
C SER A 82 -19.95 2.40 -13.33
N VAL A 83 -19.45 1.17 -13.11
CA VAL A 83 -18.55 0.85 -11.99
C VAL A 83 -17.18 1.49 -12.18
N ILE A 84 -16.71 1.58 -13.43
CA ILE A 84 -15.44 2.26 -13.75
C ILE A 84 -15.54 3.78 -13.51
N CYS A 85 -16.69 4.40 -13.85
CA CYS A 85 -16.97 5.80 -13.51
C CYS A 85 -16.95 6.01 -11.98
N ALA A 86 -17.64 5.14 -11.23
CA ALA A 86 -17.61 5.18 -9.77
C ALA A 86 -16.19 5.00 -9.22
N ALA A 87 -15.37 4.14 -9.82
CA ALA A 87 -13.97 3.95 -9.43
C ALA A 87 -13.09 5.18 -9.69
N LEU A 88 -13.33 5.94 -10.78
CA LEU A 88 -12.65 7.21 -11.03
C LEU A 88 -13.02 8.28 -10.02
N LEU A 89 -14.24 8.26 -9.51
CA LEU A 89 -14.84 9.27 -8.63
C LEU A 89 -14.89 8.86 -7.16
N HIS A 90 -14.38 7.70 -6.77
CA HIS A 90 -14.62 7.09 -5.44
C HIS A 90 -14.14 7.95 -4.25
N ASP A 91 -13.14 8.81 -4.44
CA ASP A 91 -12.61 9.74 -3.44
C ASP A 91 -13.06 11.19 -3.69
N ILE A 92 -14.05 11.43 -4.58
CA ILE A 92 -14.48 12.78 -4.98
C ILE A 92 -14.96 13.61 -3.79
N ASP A 93 -15.56 12.97 -2.78
CA ASP A 93 -16.03 13.62 -1.55
C ASP A 93 -14.87 14.16 -0.67
N ASP A 94 -13.65 13.72 -0.91
CA ASP A 94 -12.44 14.24 -0.25
C ASP A 94 -11.86 15.46 -1.01
N SER A 95 -12.61 15.99 -1.97
CA SER A 95 -12.31 17.16 -2.77
C SER A 95 -13.34 18.27 -2.53
N PRO A 96 -13.14 19.52 -3.03
CA PRO A 96 -14.11 20.60 -2.94
C PRO A 96 -15.28 20.45 -3.92
N CYS A 97 -15.58 19.26 -4.41
CA CYS A 97 -16.71 19.00 -5.30
C CYS A 97 -18.04 19.33 -4.61
N PRO A 98 -18.93 20.12 -5.21
CA PRO A 98 -20.23 20.45 -4.61
C PRO A 98 -21.09 19.20 -4.40
N PRO A 99 -21.84 19.12 -3.29
CA PRO A 99 -22.82 18.05 -3.07
C PRO A 99 -23.82 17.98 -4.23
N GLY A 100 -24.17 16.74 -4.64
CA GLY A 100 -25.16 16.51 -5.71
C GLY A 100 -24.59 16.55 -7.13
N ARG A 101 -23.39 17.10 -7.36
CA ARG A 101 -22.80 17.17 -8.69
C ARG A 101 -22.59 15.78 -9.33
N VAL A 102 -22.15 14.81 -8.55
CA VAL A 102 -21.98 13.43 -9.08
C VAL A 102 -23.34 12.86 -9.49
N THR A 103 -24.38 13.07 -8.69
CA THR A 103 -25.75 12.61 -9.02
C THR A 103 -26.29 13.29 -10.29
N GLU A 104 -26.05 14.57 -10.45
CA GLU A 104 -26.47 15.35 -11.64
C GLU A 104 -25.82 14.84 -12.93
N HIS A 105 -24.51 14.54 -12.90
CA HIS A 105 -23.76 14.19 -14.10
C HIS A 105 -23.67 12.67 -14.38
N PHE A 106 -23.75 11.82 -13.34
CA PHE A 106 -23.53 10.38 -13.44
C PHE A 106 -24.68 9.52 -12.90
N GLY A 107 -25.73 10.16 -12.38
CA GLY A 107 -26.92 9.49 -11.85
C GLY A 107 -26.77 8.93 -10.45
N GLN A 108 -27.90 8.51 -9.88
CA GLN A 108 -28.00 8.01 -8.50
C GLN A 108 -27.20 6.73 -8.28
N GLU A 109 -27.19 5.80 -9.25
CA GLU A 109 -26.45 4.54 -9.15
C GLU A 109 -24.96 4.77 -8.88
N THR A 110 -24.31 5.69 -9.61
CA THR A 110 -22.90 6.02 -9.40
C THR A 110 -22.67 6.63 -8.03
N THR A 111 -23.58 7.51 -7.57
CA THR A 111 -23.51 8.13 -6.24
C THR A 111 -23.64 7.08 -5.13
N ASP A 112 -24.55 6.13 -5.28
CA ASP A 112 -24.78 5.05 -4.31
C ASP A 112 -23.54 4.12 -4.24
N LEU A 113 -22.89 3.83 -5.37
CA LEU A 113 -21.65 3.06 -5.40
C LEU A 113 -20.54 3.78 -4.63
N ILE A 114 -20.34 5.09 -4.85
CA ILE A 114 -19.32 5.89 -4.14
C ILE A 114 -19.61 5.89 -2.65
N SER A 115 -20.86 6.11 -2.25
CA SER A 115 -21.29 6.06 -0.86
C SER A 115 -21.02 4.67 -0.24
N GLY A 116 -21.34 3.60 -0.95
CA GLY A 116 -21.06 2.21 -0.56
C GLY A 116 -19.56 1.97 -0.34
N VAL A 117 -18.71 2.46 -1.23
CA VAL A 117 -17.23 2.36 -1.09
C VAL A 117 -16.75 2.99 0.21
N ARG A 118 -17.32 4.08 0.66
CA ARG A 118 -16.94 4.77 1.91
C ARG A 118 -17.47 4.10 3.17
N THR A 119 -18.68 3.55 3.12
CA THR A 119 -19.43 3.06 4.30
C THR A 119 -19.21 1.58 4.58
N VAL A 120 -19.10 0.74 3.54
CA VAL A 120 -18.95 -0.72 3.71
C VAL A 120 -17.55 -1.06 4.22
N LYS A 121 -17.45 -1.80 5.32
CA LYS A 121 -16.20 -2.33 5.86
C LYS A 121 -15.97 -3.76 5.39
N PHE A 122 -14.72 -4.16 5.20
CA PHE A 122 -14.40 -5.53 4.77
C PHE A 122 -14.84 -6.60 5.76
N ASP A 123 -14.78 -6.30 7.06
CA ASP A 123 -15.22 -7.20 8.13
C ASP A 123 -16.75 -7.40 8.20
N ALA A 124 -17.50 -6.50 7.58
CA ALA A 124 -18.96 -6.60 7.47
C ALA A 124 -19.42 -7.45 6.28
N ILE A 125 -18.51 -7.84 5.38
CA ILE A 125 -18.82 -8.64 4.20
C ILE A 125 -18.64 -10.13 4.54
N PRO A 126 -19.71 -10.95 4.56
CA PRO A 126 -19.57 -12.37 4.84
C PRO A 126 -18.73 -13.08 3.78
N LEU A 127 -17.78 -13.92 4.22
CA LEU A 127 -17.00 -14.75 3.31
C LEU A 127 -17.95 -15.68 2.51
N GLY A 128 -17.82 -15.66 1.18
CA GLY A 128 -18.65 -16.47 0.29
C GLY A 128 -20.03 -15.88 -0.05
N ALA A 129 -20.39 -14.70 0.52
CA ALA A 129 -21.64 -14.03 0.13
C ALA A 129 -21.62 -13.47 -1.29
N LEU A 130 -20.44 -13.18 -1.82
CA LEU A 130 -20.20 -12.56 -3.12
C LEU A 130 -19.46 -13.55 -4.03
N ASN A 131 -19.91 -13.67 -5.27
CA ASN A 131 -19.26 -14.52 -6.25
C ASN A 131 -19.42 -13.88 -7.63
N PHE A 132 -18.39 -13.22 -8.10
CA PHE A 132 -18.39 -12.58 -9.41
C PHE A 132 -18.68 -13.59 -10.52
N ARG A 133 -19.82 -13.44 -11.17
CA ARG A 133 -20.18 -14.25 -12.33
C ARG A 133 -19.42 -13.76 -13.55
N MET A 134 -18.33 -14.43 -13.85
CA MET A 134 -17.52 -14.13 -15.04
C MET A 134 -18.09 -14.86 -16.26
N ALA A 135 -18.35 -14.10 -17.33
CA ALA A 135 -18.57 -14.67 -18.65
C ALA A 135 -17.35 -14.33 -19.52
N ARG A 136 -16.51 -15.31 -19.74
CA ARG A 136 -15.20 -15.14 -20.39
C ARG A 136 -14.33 -14.18 -19.59
N THR A 137 -14.27 -12.89 -20.02
CA THR A 137 -13.41 -11.86 -19.41
C THR A 137 -14.20 -10.68 -18.83
N GLN A 138 -15.53 -10.77 -18.76
CA GLN A 138 -16.37 -9.69 -18.22
C GLN A 138 -17.25 -10.16 -17.09
N VAL A 139 -17.54 -9.28 -16.13
CA VAL A 139 -18.51 -9.52 -15.06
C VAL A 139 -19.91 -9.22 -15.61
N LEU A 140 -20.77 -10.22 -15.56
CA LEU A 140 -22.15 -10.07 -15.99
C LEU A 140 -22.99 -9.49 -14.85
N ARG A 141 -23.49 -8.26 -15.04
CA ARG A 141 -24.44 -7.58 -14.14
C ARG A 141 -24.06 -7.75 -12.65
N PRO A 142 -22.97 -7.13 -12.19
CA PRO A 142 -22.59 -7.20 -10.78
C PRO A 142 -23.73 -6.64 -9.92
N THR A 143 -23.92 -7.24 -8.73
CA THR A 143 -24.77 -6.62 -7.72
C THR A 143 -24.12 -5.33 -7.21
N HIS A 144 -24.88 -4.50 -6.47
CA HIS A 144 -24.32 -3.30 -5.85
C HIS A 144 -23.14 -3.64 -4.94
N GLU A 145 -23.28 -4.67 -4.12
CA GLU A 145 -22.26 -5.12 -3.19
C GLU A 145 -20.99 -5.64 -3.91
N GLU A 146 -21.18 -6.35 -5.02
CA GLU A 146 -20.06 -6.81 -5.86
C GLU A 146 -19.31 -5.62 -6.48
N ALA A 147 -20.02 -4.65 -7.03
CA ALA A 147 -19.43 -3.44 -7.59
C ALA A 147 -18.67 -2.65 -6.53
N VAL A 148 -19.26 -2.42 -5.36
CA VAL A 148 -18.60 -1.77 -4.20
C VAL A 148 -17.35 -2.54 -3.78
N LEU A 149 -17.44 -3.88 -3.66
CA LEU A 149 -16.31 -4.71 -3.29
C LEU A 149 -15.17 -4.60 -4.32
N ALA A 150 -15.47 -4.64 -5.62
CA ALA A 150 -14.47 -4.53 -6.66
C ALA A 150 -13.68 -3.23 -6.56
N ILE A 151 -14.36 -2.08 -6.37
CA ILE A 151 -13.71 -0.78 -6.20
C ILE A 151 -12.86 -0.77 -4.93
N ARG A 152 -13.36 -1.28 -3.81
CA ARG A 152 -12.61 -1.33 -2.53
C ARG A 152 -11.37 -2.23 -2.60
N LEU A 153 -11.47 -3.36 -3.30
CA LEU A 153 -10.32 -4.25 -3.52
C LEU A 153 -9.28 -3.58 -4.40
N ALA A 154 -9.71 -2.88 -5.46
CA ALA A 154 -8.83 -2.12 -6.35
C ALA A 154 -8.12 -0.96 -5.61
N ASP A 155 -8.85 -0.20 -4.78
CA ASP A 155 -8.26 0.83 -3.92
C ASP A 155 -7.26 0.24 -2.93
N ARG A 156 -7.61 -0.86 -2.23
CA ARG A 156 -6.70 -1.55 -1.32
C ARG A 156 -5.43 -2.01 -2.04
N LEU A 157 -5.58 -2.60 -3.23
CA LEU A 157 -4.45 -3.09 -4.02
C LEU A 157 -3.53 -1.95 -4.44
N HIS A 158 -4.07 -0.84 -4.95
CA HIS A 158 -3.27 0.32 -5.30
C HIS A 158 -2.60 0.96 -4.07
N ASN A 159 -3.28 1.03 -2.94
CA ASN A 159 -2.71 1.53 -1.69
C ASN A 159 -1.56 0.63 -1.18
N LEU A 160 -1.62 -0.69 -1.39
CA LEU A 160 -0.50 -1.61 -1.10
C LEU A 160 0.69 -1.42 -2.05
N ARG A 161 0.46 -1.15 -3.34
CA ARG A 161 1.55 -0.82 -4.28
C ARG A 161 2.35 0.41 -3.84
N THR A 162 1.72 1.32 -3.09
CA THR A 162 2.32 2.54 -2.54
C THR A 162 2.56 2.49 -1.02
N ILE A 163 2.47 1.33 -0.39
CA ILE A 163 2.51 1.16 1.07
C ILE A 163 3.83 1.63 1.72
N ALA A 164 4.92 1.68 0.94
CA ALA A 164 6.23 2.12 1.42
C ALA A 164 6.25 3.57 1.93
N PHE A 165 5.31 4.41 1.50
CA PHE A 165 5.17 5.80 1.94
C PHE A 165 4.37 5.96 3.24
N LEU A 166 3.87 4.87 3.81
CA LEU A 166 3.20 4.88 5.12
C LEU A 166 4.19 4.74 6.27
N ALA A 167 3.83 5.31 7.43
CA ALA A 167 4.55 5.06 8.67
C ALA A 167 4.58 3.55 9.00
N PRO A 168 5.66 3.02 9.61
CA PRO A 168 5.85 1.58 9.83
C PRO A 168 4.68 0.90 10.56
N THR A 169 4.12 1.52 11.59
CA THR A 169 2.99 1.00 12.37
C THR A 169 1.71 0.89 11.53
N ARG A 170 1.43 1.91 10.70
CA ARG A 170 0.27 1.91 9.80
C ARG A 170 0.46 0.88 8.68
N ARG A 171 1.67 0.78 8.11
CA ARG A 171 2.03 -0.21 7.10
C ARG A 171 1.81 -1.63 7.62
N TYR A 172 2.31 -1.94 8.84
CA TYR A 172 2.12 -3.23 9.47
C TYR A 172 0.63 -3.57 9.63
N ARG A 173 -0.18 -2.64 10.17
CA ARG A 173 -1.61 -2.85 10.38
C ARG A 173 -2.35 -3.11 9.07
N VAL A 174 -2.11 -2.29 8.04
CA VAL A 174 -2.76 -2.46 6.73
C VAL A 174 -2.37 -3.78 6.08
N ALA A 175 -1.09 -4.17 6.14
CA ALA A 175 -0.63 -5.42 5.58
C ALA A 175 -1.22 -6.64 6.31
N ARG A 176 -1.29 -6.61 7.65
CA ARG A 176 -1.91 -7.68 8.45
C ARG A 176 -3.40 -7.82 8.14
N GLU A 177 -4.16 -6.72 8.20
CA GLU A 177 -5.58 -6.73 7.86
C GLU A 177 -5.82 -7.29 6.45
N THR A 178 -4.95 -6.95 5.50
CA THR A 178 -5.08 -7.44 4.13
C THR A 178 -4.86 -8.95 4.04
N LEU A 179 -3.84 -9.49 4.73
CA LEU A 179 -3.58 -10.93 4.76
C LEU A 179 -4.69 -11.71 5.46
N ASP A 180 -5.15 -11.17 6.59
CA ASP A 180 -6.06 -11.90 7.46
C ASP A 180 -7.50 -11.84 6.93
N LEU A 181 -7.89 -10.79 6.19
CA LEU A 181 -9.28 -10.57 5.78
C LEU A 181 -9.44 -10.30 4.28
N VAL A 182 -8.72 -9.30 3.71
CA VAL A 182 -9.05 -8.77 2.39
C VAL A 182 -8.65 -9.72 1.25
N ALA A 183 -7.47 -10.33 1.32
CA ALA A 183 -7.01 -11.29 0.32
C ALA A 183 -7.85 -12.59 0.33
N PRO A 184 -8.21 -13.19 1.49
CA PRO A 184 -9.18 -14.28 1.54
C PRO A 184 -10.54 -13.92 0.95
N LEU A 185 -11.07 -12.72 1.25
CA LEU A 185 -12.34 -12.23 0.71
C LEU A 185 -12.29 -12.11 -0.83
N ALA A 186 -11.23 -11.54 -1.39
CA ALA A 186 -11.05 -11.45 -2.84
C ALA A 186 -11.01 -12.85 -3.50
N ARG A 187 -10.37 -13.83 -2.83
CA ARG A 187 -10.31 -15.22 -3.31
C ARG A 187 -11.68 -15.88 -3.32
N THR A 188 -12.44 -15.76 -2.24
CA THR A 188 -13.79 -16.34 -2.16
C THR A 188 -14.77 -15.68 -3.12
N ALA A 189 -14.56 -14.41 -3.43
CA ALA A 189 -15.30 -13.69 -4.46
C ALA A 189 -14.90 -14.09 -5.91
N GLY A 190 -13.91 -14.98 -6.09
CA GLY A 190 -13.47 -15.43 -7.43
C GLY A 190 -12.37 -14.58 -8.08
N LEU A 191 -11.92 -13.51 -7.41
CA LEU A 191 -10.87 -12.60 -7.91
C LEU A 191 -9.46 -13.10 -7.53
N THR A 192 -9.07 -14.25 -8.07
CA THR A 192 -7.86 -14.99 -7.67
C THR A 192 -6.58 -14.19 -7.89
N GLU A 193 -6.45 -13.49 -9.03
CA GLU A 193 -5.25 -12.69 -9.34
C GLU A 193 -5.12 -11.50 -8.39
N VAL A 194 -6.23 -10.78 -8.14
CA VAL A 194 -6.26 -9.68 -7.15
C VAL A 194 -5.90 -10.20 -5.76
N SER A 195 -6.47 -11.35 -5.35
CA SER A 195 -6.15 -11.99 -4.07
C SER A 195 -4.66 -12.32 -3.95
N GLN A 196 -4.07 -12.89 -4.99
CA GLN A 196 -2.65 -13.26 -4.98
C GLN A 196 -1.76 -12.02 -4.86
N GLU A 197 -2.02 -10.95 -5.63
CA GLU A 197 -1.22 -9.73 -5.57
C GLU A 197 -1.37 -9.03 -4.21
N LEU A 198 -2.60 -8.96 -3.65
CA LEU A 198 -2.85 -8.47 -2.29
C LEU A 198 -2.03 -9.22 -1.25
N HIS A 199 -2.01 -10.56 -1.34
CA HIS A 199 -1.23 -11.43 -0.46
C HIS A 199 0.27 -11.17 -0.58
N ASP A 200 0.81 -11.13 -1.81
CA ASP A 200 2.25 -11.00 -2.06
C ASP A 200 2.78 -9.63 -1.60
N LEU A 201 2.08 -8.54 -1.94
CA LEU A 201 2.45 -7.20 -1.50
C LEU A 201 2.40 -7.05 0.02
N SER A 202 1.38 -7.62 0.66
CA SER A 202 1.24 -7.56 2.11
C SER A 202 2.30 -8.39 2.81
N SER A 203 2.58 -9.59 2.32
CA SER A 203 3.64 -10.46 2.84
C SER A 203 5.00 -9.78 2.71
N ALA A 204 5.29 -9.16 1.56
CA ALA A 204 6.52 -8.39 1.35
C ALA A 204 6.63 -7.18 2.30
N ALA A 205 5.50 -6.49 2.57
CA ALA A 205 5.47 -5.34 3.48
C ALA A 205 5.71 -5.72 4.96
N LEU A 206 5.40 -6.95 5.35
CA LEU A 206 5.64 -7.48 6.70
C LEU A 206 7.04 -8.05 6.88
N GLN A 207 7.75 -8.36 5.79
CA GLN A 207 9.12 -8.84 5.88
C GLN A 207 10.02 -7.76 6.49
N PRO A 208 10.90 -8.12 7.42
CA PRO A 208 11.90 -7.19 7.92
C PRO A 208 12.74 -6.69 6.74
N ALA A 209 13.01 -5.40 6.70
CA ALA A 209 13.84 -4.81 5.63
C ALA A 209 15.15 -5.59 5.49
N PRO A 210 15.62 -5.88 4.25
CA PRO A 210 16.88 -6.59 4.04
C PRO A 210 18.00 -5.94 4.84
N GLY A 211 18.68 -6.73 5.71
CA GLY A 211 19.71 -6.26 6.63
C GLY A 211 19.20 -5.78 8.00
N ALA A 212 17.90 -5.68 8.25
CA ALA A 212 17.38 -5.29 9.58
C ALA A 212 17.78 -6.32 10.65
N ALA A 213 17.69 -7.60 10.35
CA ALA A 213 18.11 -8.66 11.26
C ALA A 213 19.63 -8.61 11.57
N VAL A 214 20.46 -8.32 10.57
CA VAL A 214 21.91 -8.16 10.75
C VAL A 214 22.18 -6.94 11.64
N THR A 215 21.54 -5.82 11.35
CA THR A 215 21.70 -4.58 12.14
C THR A 215 21.26 -4.78 13.58
N THR A 216 20.11 -5.40 13.82
CA THR A 216 19.61 -5.69 15.16
C THR A 216 20.55 -6.64 15.91
N ARG A 217 21.06 -7.68 15.27
CA ARG A 217 22.07 -8.59 15.86
C ARG A 217 23.35 -7.84 16.20
N THR A 218 23.85 -6.98 15.29
CA THR A 218 25.04 -6.16 15.53
C THR A 218 24.84 -5.25 16.75
N LEU A 219 23.73 -4.56 16.86
CA LEU A 219 23.42 -3.71 18.02
C LEU A 219 23.35 -4.54 19.30
N THR A 220 22.73 -5.71 19.27
CA THR A 220 22.67 -6.62 20.43
C THR A 220 24.07 -7.06 20.86
N VAL A 221 24.94 -7.42 19.92
CA VAL A 221 26.34 -7.79 20.24
C VAL A 221 27.11 -6.59 20.83
N LEU A 222 26.91 -5.37 20.30
CA LEU A 222 27.54 -4.18 20.83
C LEU A 222 27.14 -3.88 22.28
N THR A 223 25.93 -4.25 22.71
CA THR A 223 25.55 -4.08 24.13
C THR A 223 26.37 -4.96 25.07
N LEU A 224 26.97 -6.07 24.58
CA LEU A 224 27.85 -6.91 25.41
C LEU A 224 29.13 -6.20 25.82
N LEU A 225 29.56 -5.17 25.09
CA LEU A 225 30.69 -4.33 25.43
C LEU A 225 30.41 -3.36 26.57
N LEU A 226 29.15 -3.15 26.95
CA LEU A 226 28.72 -2.28 28.01
C LEU A 226 28.72 -3.02 29.37
N PRO A 227 28.80 -2.27 30.52
CA PRO A 227 28.64 -2.87 31.84
C PRO A 227 27.29 -3.62 31.98
N ALA A 228 27.34 -4.77 32.66
CA ALA A 228 26.17 -5.66 32.79
C ALA A 228 24.86 -4.96 33.21
N PRO A 229 24.82 -4.07 34.22
CA PRO A 229 23.59 -3.44 34.68
C PRO A 229 22.96 -2.49 33.67
N THR A 230 23.73 -2.01 32.67
CA THR A 230 23.23 -1.04 31.66
C THR A 230 22.81 -1.67 30.33
N ARG A 231 23.14 -2.95 30.10
CA ARG A 231 22.94 -3.64 28.80
C ARG A 231 21.49 -3.68 28.37
N ALA A 232 20.57 -4.00 29.28
CA ALA A 232 19.14 -4.11 28.95
C ALA A 232 18.60 -2.77 28.44
N ARG A 233 18.85 -1.68 29.19
CA ARG A 233 18.44 -0.33 28.83
C ARG A 233 18.96 0.09 27.46
N TRP A 234 20.27 -0.01 27.20
CA TRP A 234 20.85 0.41 25.93
C TRP A 234 20.41 -0.44 24.76
N ARG A 235 20.16 -1.72 24.97
CA ARG A 235 19.56 -2.60 23.95
C ARG A 235 18.18 -2.11 23.56
N GLU A 236 17.31 -1.80 24.51
CA GLU A 236 15.96 -1.28 24.26
C GLU A 236 16.02 0.06 23.52
N GLU A 237 16.82 1.01 23.98
CA GLU A 237 16.99 2.32 23.35
C GLU A 237 17.46 2.20 21.89
N TRP A 238 18.51 1.43 21.62
CA TRP A 238 19.03 1.25 20.27
C TRP A 238 18.05 0.50 19.34
N HIS A 239 17.33 -0.48 19.86
CA HIS A 239 16.30 -1.18 19.09
C HIS A 239 15.11 -0.29 18.80
N ALA A 240 14.67 0.52 19.74
CA ALA A 240 13.60 1.49 19.54
C ALA A 240 14.00 2.52 18.46
N GLU A 241 15.20 3.14 18.57
CA GLU A 241 15.66 4.14 17.63
C GLU A 241 15.83 3.58 16.22
N ILE A 242 16.44 2.39 16.05
CA ILE A 242 16.58 1.77 14.72
C ILE A 242 15.25 1.36 14.10
N GLY A 243 14.25 1.04 14.92
CA GLY A 243 12.89 0.76 14.52
C GLY A 243 12.19 1.94 13.87
N THR A 244 12.55 3.16 14.25
CA THR A 244 11.98 4.40 13.67
C THR A 244 12.60 4.76 12.31
N LEU A 245 13.78 4.23 11.98
CA LEU A 245 14.50 4.57 10.77
C LEU A 245 13.96 3.81 9.55
N SER A 246 13.44 4.54 8.57
CA SER A 246 12.73 3.97 7.42
C SER A 246 13.64 3.48 6.30
N ASN A 247 14.88 4.01 6.16
CA ASN A 247 15.73 3.67 5.04
C ASN A 247 17.05 2.99 5.44
N ARG A 248 17.63 2.23 4.51
CA ARG A 248 18.87 1.46 4.73
C ARG A 248 20.06 2.36 5.04
N CYS A 249 20.18 3.51 4.40
CA CYS A 249 21.31 4.41 4.59
C CYS A 249 21.32 5.02 6.00
N THR A 250 20.15 5.48 6.49
CA THR A 250 20.03 6.02 7.87
C THR A 250 20.30 4.95 8.92
N ARG A 251 19.83 3.71 8.71
CA ARG A 251 20.13 2.56 9.59
C ARG A 251 21.61 2.24 9.62
N THR A 252 22.27 2.20 8.47
CA THR A 252 23.72 1.97 8.41
C THR A 252 24.50 3.09 9.12
N ARG A 253 24.15 4.35 8.90
CA ARG A 253 24.77 5.49 9.58
C ARG A 253 24.57 5.43 11.09
N PHE A 254 23.37 5.09 11.55
CA PHE A 254 23.07 4.90 12.96
C PHE A 254 23.94 3.80 13.56
N THR A 255 23.97 2.61 12.92
CA THR A 255 24.76 1.46 13.39
C THR A 255 26.25 1.78 13.47
N LEU A 256 26.79 2.48 12.45
CA LEU A 256 28.19 2.93 12.47
C LEU A 256 28.44 3.92 13.62
N ARG A 257 27.54 4.87 13.85
CA ARG A 257 27.65 5.83 14.97
C ARG A 257 27.66 5.11 16.32
N VAL A 258 26.77 4.12 16.51
CA VAL A 258 26.74 3.30 17.72
C VAL A 258 28.04 2.50 17.85
N LEU A 259 28.50 1.83 16.79
CA LEU A 259 29.73 1.05 16.77
C LEU A 259 30.95 1.90 17.22
N LEU A 260 31.11 3.08 16.60
CA LEU A 260 32.22 3.99 16.91
C LEU A 260 32.09 4.64 18.29
N GLY A 261 30.88 4.87 18.79
CA GLY A 261 30.60 5.48 20.08
C GLY A 261 30.65 4.50 21.27
N THR A 262 30.42 3.20 21.03
CA THR A 262 30.34 2.19 22.11
C THR A 262 31.59 2.10 23.01
N PRO A 263 32.83 2.19 22.51
CA PRO A 263 34.01 2.16 23.38
C PRO A 263 34.04 3.33 24.36
N ARG A 264 33.74 4.55 23.88
CA ARG A 264 33.66 5.74 24.73
C ARG A 264 32.53 5.63 25.75
N LEU A 265 31.37 5.21 25.33
CA LEU A 265 30.21 4.98 26.19
C LEU A 265 30.55 3.96 27.29
N SER A 266 31.12 2.81 26.90
CA SER A 266 31.53 1.76 27.84
C SER A 266 32.51 2.26 28.88
N TRP A 267 33.49 3.07 28.46
CA TRP A 267 34.48 3.67 29.37
C TRP A 267 33.82 4.66 30.33
N THR A 268 32.93 5.54 29.86
CA THR A 268 32.20 6.51 30.70
C THR A 268 31.32 5.78 31.72
N LEU A 269 30.63 4.71 31.33
CA LEU A 269 29.74 3.93 32.21
C LEU A 269 30.53 3.12 33.28
N ARG A 270 31.80 2.82 33.05
CA ARG A 270 32.67 2.11 34.00
C ARG A 270 33.38 3.04 35.00
N ARG A 271 33.40 4.36 34.75
CA ARG A 271 33.94 5.30 35.71
C ARG A 271 33.06 5.33 36.94
N PRO A 272 33.60 5.16 38.15
CA PRO A 272 32.82 5.34 39.36
C PRO A 272 32.26 6.76 39.37
N ALA A 273 30.95 6.89 39.56
CA ALA A 273 30.32 8.18 39.80
C ALA A 273 31.09 8.87 40.90
N PHE A 274 31.54 10.09 40.66
CA PHE A 274 32.18 10.94 41.69
C PHE A 274 31.16 11.00 42.84
N ARG A 275 31.50 10.37 43.96
CA ARG A 275 30.70 10.46 45.17
C ARG A 275 30.52 11.94 45.44
N GLU A 276 29.29 12.43 45.31
CA GLU A 276 28.92 13.74 45.87
C GLU A 276 29.40 13.78 47.30
N ARG A 277 30.41 14.60 47.57
CA ARG A 277 30.81 14.94 48.92
C ARG A 277 29.63 15.67 49.54
N ARG A 278 28.97 15.01 50.47
CA ARG A 278 28.09 15.69 51.40
C ARG A 278 28.92 16.77 52.10
N TRP A 279 28.50 18.00 51.99
CA TRP A 279 28.71 19.05 52.95
C TRP A 279 27.46 19.19 53.79
#